data_6e9166b81c19ef15f1fb22196ba2be7e
#
_entry.id   6e9166b81c19ef15f1fb22196ba2be7e
#
_cell.length_a   1.000
_cell.length_b   1.000
_cell.length_c   1.000
_cell.angle_alpha   90.00
_cell.angle_beta   90.00
_cell.angle_gamma   90.00
#
_symmetry.space_group_name_H-M   'P 1'
#
loop_
_entity.id
_entity.type
_entity.pdbx_description
1 polymer ?
#
loop_
_entity_poly.entity_id
_entity_poly.type
_entity_poly.pdbx_seq_one_letter_code
_entity_poly.pdbx_strand_id
1 'polypeptide(L)'
;GELPDKAIVQFGELKVGITHGYQGKGSSTPDRAYNTFIEDQVDMIVFGHSHIPYKNYINGVLMFNPGSPTEKRGQPYFSIGLMTIEDDSYDVRHVFF
;
A
#
# COMPACT_ATOMS: atom_id res chain seq x y z
N GLY A 1 2.80 16.92 16.20
CA GLY A 1 2.61 17.27 14.82
C GLY A 1 1.72 16.28 14.09
N GLU A 2 1.24 16.68 12.97
CA GLU A 2 0.43 15.82 12.14
C GLU A 2 1.30 14.86 11.36
N LEU A 3 0.79 13.66 11.13
CA LEU A 3 1.44 12.72 10.24
C LEU A 3 1.37 13.25 8.80
N PRO A 4 2.43 13.08 8.00
CA PRO A 4 2.38 13.50 6.62
C PRO A 4 1.35 12.69 5.85
N ASP A 5 0.75 13.32 4.83
CA ASP A 5 -0.21 12.64 3.96
C ASP A 5 0.44 11.53 3.14
N LYS A 6 1.72 11.67 2.90
CA LYS A 6 2.50 10.64 2.22
C LYS A 6 3.92 10.61 2.77
N ALA A 7 4.53 9.44 2.72
CA ALA A 7 5.93 9.24 3.07
C ALA A 7 6.56 8.31 2.04
N ILE A 8 7.86 8.42 1.86
CA ILE A 8 8.63 7.53 0.99
C ILE A 8 9.75 6.92 1.83
N VAL A 9 9.83 5.59 1.82
CA VAL A 9 10.84 4.82 2.54
C VAL A 9 11.63 4.03 1.51
N GLN A 10 12.94 3.99 1.69
CA GLN A 10 13.82 3.27 0.77
C GLN A 10 14.51 2.11 1.46
N PHE A 11 14.43 0.93 0.82
CA PHE A 11 15.09 -0.30 1.26
C PHE A 11 16.03 -0.73 0.14
N GLY A 12 17.33 -0.40 0.25
CA GLY A 12 18.23 -0.62 -0.86
C GLY A 12 17.80 0.17 -2.07
N GLU A 13 17.49 -0.50 -3.18
CA GLU A 13 16.98 0.14 -4.39
C GLU A 13 15.46 0.17 -4.45
N LEU A 14 14.77 -0.49 -3.53
CA LEU A 14 13.30 -0.50 -3.47
C LEU A 14 12.79 0.78 -2.83
N LYS A 15 11.95 1.50 -3.56
CA LYS A 15 11.34 2.76 -3.10
C LYS A 15 9.86 2.52 -2.86
N VAL A 16 9.44 2.69 -1.61
CA VAL A 16 8.08 2.40 -1.16
C VAL A 16 7.37 3.69 -0.76
N GLY A 17 6.27 3.98 -1.41
CA GLY A 17 5.38 5.06 -1.02
C GLY A 17 4.37 4.57 0.01
N ILE A 18 4.09 5.39 1.02
CA ILE A 18 3.11 5.08 2.07
C ILE A 18 2.13 6.24 2.16
N THR A 19 0.85 5.95 2.04
CA THR A 19 -0.20 6.94 2.16
C THR A 19 -1.44 6.34 2.80
N HIS A 20 -2.27 7.18 3.40
CA HIS A 20 -3.56 6.71 3.89
C HIS A 20 -4.50 6.32 2.75
N GLY A 21 -4.45 7.04 1.62
CA GLY A 21 -5.17 6.66 0.41
C GLY A 21 -6.46 7.40 0.14
N TYR A 22 -6.80 8.42 0.93
CA TYR A 22 -8.04 9.16 0.70
C TYR A 22 -7.86 10.50 0.00
N GLN A 23 -6.63 10.97 -0.17
CA GLN A 23 -6.37 12.33 -0.64
C GLN A 23 -6.12 12.48 -2.13
N GLY A 24 -5.60 11.47 -2.78
CA GLY A 24 -5.33 11.54 -4.21
C GLY A 24 -6.61 11.63 -5.04
N LYS A 25 -6.45 11.93 -6.32
CA LYS A 25 -7.55 11.95 -7.26
C LYS A 25 -7.80 10.55 -7.81
N GLY A 26 -9.06 10.19 -7.99
CA GLY A 26 -9.43 8.91 -8.55
C GLY A 26 -10.76 8.42 -8.03
N SER A 27 -11.31 7.39 -8.70
CA SER A 27 -12.61 6.83 -8.38
C SER A 27 -12.55 5.76 -7.29
N SER A 28 -11.37 5.23 -6.99
CA SER A 28 -11.19 4.18 -5.98
C SER A 28 -10.02 4.52 -5.07
N THR A 29 -9.94 3.82 -3.92
CA THR A 29 -8.81 4.01 -3.00
C THR A 29 -7.46 3.67 -3.65
N PRO A 30 -7.32 2.54 -4.41
CA PRO A 30 -6.06 2.28 -5.12
C PRO A 30 -5.70 3.38 -6.11
N ASP A 31 -6.66 3.90 -6.87
CA ASP A 31 -6.40 4.99 -7.83
C ASP A 31 -5.93 6.25 -7.12
N ARG A 32 -6.56 6.60 -6.01
CA ARG A 32 -6.16 7.78 -5.22
C ARG A 32 -4.75 7.63 -4.66
N ALA A 33 -4.43 6.45 -4.15
CA ALA A 33 -3.10 6.18 -3.64
C ALA A 33 -2.05 6.26 -4.75
N TYR A 34 -2.34 5.67 -5.90
CA TYR A 34 -1.44 5.74 -7.06
C TYR A 34 -1.17 7.17 -7.49
N ASN A 35 -2.22 7.98 -7.61
CA ASN A 35 -2.09 9.38 -8.05
C ASN A 35 -1.35 10.25 -7.05
N THR A 36 -1.37 9.90 -5.77
CA THR A 36 -0.60 10.60 -4.74
C THR A 36 0.91 10.55 -5.02
N PHE A 37 1.39 9.47 -5.64
CA PHE A 37 2.82 9.25 -5.91
C PHE A 37 3.18 9.32 -7.40
N ILE A 38 2.30 9.87 -8.23
CA ILE A 38 2.49 9.79 -9.70
C ILE A 38 3.79 10.42 -10.18
N GLU A 39 4.35 11.38 -9.45
CA GLU A 39 5.60 12.06 -9.80
C GLU A 39 6.81 11.52 -9.05
N ASP A 40 6.65 10.54 -8.17
CA ASP A 40 7.70 10.10 -7.24
C ASP A 40 8.47 8.86 -7.69
N GLN A 41 8.06 8.18 -8.75
CA GLN A 41 8.73 7.01 -9.30
C GLN A 41 8.99 5.92 -8.26
N VAL A 42 7.95 5.56 -7.51
CA VAL A 42 8.04 4.50 -6.50
C VAL A 42 7.82 3.13 -7.15
N ASP A 43 8.34 2.07 -6.50
CA ASP A 43 8.18 0.69 -6.93
C ASP A 43 6.93 0.05 -6.36
N MET A 44 6.55 0.45 -5.15
CA MET A 44 5.39 -0.07 -4.45
C MET A 44 4.73 1.06 -3.65
N ILE A 45 3.42 0.96 -3.52
CA ILE A 45 2.64 1.89 -2.69
C ILE A 45 1.85 1.06 -1.69
N VAL A 46 2.05 1.34 -0.40
CA VAL A 46 1.26 0.79 0.70
C VAL A 46 0.23 1.84 1.09
N PHE A 47 -1.03 1.44 1.11
CA PHE A 47 -2.12 2.36 1.42
C PHE A 47 -3.17 1.70 2.32
N GLY A 48 -4.01 2.51 2.94
CA GLY A 48 -5.04 2.04 3.85
C GLY A 48 -6.43 2.53 3.50
N HIS A 49 -7.09 3.20 4.42
CA HIS A 49 -8.41 3.83 4.33
C HIS A 49 -9.57 2.82 4.24
N SER A 50 -9.62 1.97 3.22
CA SER A 50 -10.72 1.02 3.04
C SER A 50 -10.71 -0.12 4.05
N HIS A 51 -9.57 -0.42 4.66
CA HIS A 51 -9.33 -1.59 5.53
C HIS A 51 -9.58 -2.93 4.81
N ILE A 52 -9.63 -2.91 3.48
CA ILE A 52 -9.84 -4.10 2.67
C ILE A 52 -8.51 -4.52 2.06
N PRO A 53 -8.07 -5.78 2.24
CA PRO A 53 -6.81 -6.24 1.66
C PRO A 53 -6.84 -6.16 0.13
N TYR A 54 -5.74 -5.70 -0.45
CA TYR A 54 -5.64 -5.49 -1.88
C TYR A 54 -4.20 -5.69 -2.31
N LYS A 55 -4.00 -6.34 -3.44
CA LYS A 55 -2.68 -6.51 -4.05
C LYS A 55 -2.85 -6.57 -5.56
N ASN A 56 -2.37 -5.56 -6.26
CA ASN A 56 -2.42 -5.52 -7.72
C ASN A 56 -1.43 -4.48 -8.24
N TYR A 57 -1.21 -4.45 -9.53
CA TYR A 57 -0.30 -3.51 -10.17
C TYR A 57 -1.07 -2.44 -10.95
N ILE A 58 -0.58 -1.20 -10.87
CA ILE A 58 -1.02 -0.11 -11.73
C ILE A 58 0.23 0.44 -12.41
N ASN A 59 0.31 0.32 -13.73
CA ASN A 59 1.44 0.80 -14.53
C ASN A 59 2.81 0.36 -13.97
N GLY A 60 2.92 -0.91 -13.56
CA GLY A 60 4.14 -1.48 -13.03
C GLY A 60 4.42 -1.19 -11.56
N VAL A 61 3.59 -0.40 -10.90
CA VAL A 61 3.72 -0.11 -9.47
C VAL A 61 2.84 -1.07 -8.68
N LEU A 62 3.42 -1.76 -7.72
CA LEU A 62 2.65 -2.68 -6.87
C LEU A 62 1.85 -1.89 -5.85
N MET A 63 0.53 -2.03 -5.92
CA MET A 63 -0.41 -1.41 -4.98
C MET A 63 -0.79 -2.43 -3.91
N PHE A 64 -0.55 -2.11 -2.66
CA PHE A 64 -0.76 -3.06 -1.56
C PHE A 64 -1.48 -2.39 -0.40
N ASN A 65 -2.63 -2.95 -0.03
CA ASN A 65 -3.34 -2.61 1.19
C ASN A 65 -3.30 -3.83 2.11
N PRO A 66 -2.66 -3.75 3.28
CA PRO A 66 -2.57 -4.89 4.19
C PRO A 66 -3.92 -5.30 4.80
N GLY A 67 -4.96 -4.49 4.64
CA GLY A 67 -6.22 -4.70 5.33
C GLY A 67 -6.13 -4.20 6.76
N SER A 68 -6.85 -4.86 7.68
CA SER A 68 -6.84 -4.43 9.07
C SER A 68 -6.81 -5.63 10.02
N PRO A 69 -5.99 -5.56 11.09
CA PRO A 69 -6.00 -6.58 12.13
C PRO A 69 -7.16 -6.43 13.13
N THR A 70 -7.91 -5.32 13.06
CA THR A 70 -8.94 -5.00 14.04
C THR A 70 -10.32 -4.76 13.43
N GLU A 71 -10.42 -4.49 12.13
CA GLU A 71 -11.69 -4.22 11.46
C GLU A 71 -11.79 -5.03 10.17
N LYS A 72 -12.84 -5.84 10.06
CA LYS A 72 -13.04 -6.68 8.88
C LYS A 72 -13.68 -5.95 7.70
N ARG A 73 -14.48 -4.93 7.93
CA ARG A 73 -15.18 -4.17 6.90
C ARG A 73 -15.93 -5.07 5.89
N GLY A 74 -16.64 -6.07 6.43
CA GLY A 74 -17.37 -7.03 5.59
C GLY A 74 -16.53 -8.18 5.05
N GLN A 75 -15.24 -8.20 5.31
CA GLN A 75 -14.37 -9.30 4.93
C GLN A 75 -14.48 -10.46 5.92
N PRO A 76 -14.26 -11.71 5.48
CA PRO A 76 -14.38 -12.87 6.38
C PRO A 76 -13.28 -12.95 7.44
N TYR A 77 -12.13 -12.30 7.22
CA TYR A 77 -10.97 -12.40 8.11
C TYR A 77 -10.37 -11.03 8.40
N PHE A 78 -9.70 -10.90 9.54
CA PHE A 78 -8.71 -9.85 9.74
C PHE A 78 -7.50 -10.13 8.87
N SER A 79 -6.66 -9.11 8.63
CA SER A 79 -5.50 -9.27 7.77
C SER A 79 -4.36 -8.36 8.18
N ILE A 80 -3.14 -8.82 7.88
CA ILE A 80 -1.91 -8.02 7.96
C ILE A 80 -1.09 -8.27 6.71
N GLY A 81 -0.10 -7.41 6.47
CA GLY A 81 0.85 -7.59 5.37
C GLY A 81 2.21 -8.02 5.88
N LEU A 82 2.86 -8.92 5.16
CA LEU A 82 4.25 -9.30 5.40
C LEU A 82 5.06 -9.02 4.15
N MET A 83 6.21 -8.39 4.33
CA MET A 83 7.14 -8.12 3.24
C MET A 83 8.47 -8.79 3.50
N THR A 84 8.98 -9.50 2.50
CA THR A 84 10.30 -10.13 2.53
C THR A 84 11.17 -9.46 1.47
N ILE A 85 12.36 -9.04 1.87
CA ILE A 85 13.34 -8.42 0.96
C ILE A 85 14.59 -9.27 0.95
N GLU A 86 15.00 -9.75 -0.25
CA GLU A 86 16.22 -10.53 -0.44
C GLU A 86 16.97 -9.98 -1.64
N ASP A 87 18.19 -9.50 -1.42
CA ASP A 87 19.05 -8.94 -2.47
C ASP A 87 18.30 -7.89 -3.30
N ASP A 88 18.04 -8.16 -4.58
CA ASP A 88 17.36 -7.24 -5.49
C ASP A 88 15.87 -7.55 -5.64
N SER A 89 15.36 -8.49 -4.87
CA SER A 89 13.97 -8.89 -5.00
C SER A 89 13.19 -8.64 -3.71
N TYR A 90 11.89 -8.48 -3.85
CA TYR A 90 11.00 -8.36 -2.72
C TYR A 90 9.69 -9.07 -3.02
N ASP A 91 9.03 -9.51 -1.95
CA ASP A 91 7.70 -10.09 -2.02
C ASP A 91 6.86 -9.52 -0.88
N VAL A 92 5.58 -9.33 -1.14
CA VAL A 92 4.62 -8.88 -0.13
C VAL A 92 3.39 -9.77 -0.23
N ARG A 93 2.84 -10.14 0.93
CA ARG A 93 1.67 -11.00 0.98
C ARG A 93 0.77 -10.64 2.15
N HIS A 94 -0.49 -11.03 2.01
CA HIS A 94 -1.45 -10.93 3.11
C HIS A 94 -1.40 -12.18 3.97
N VAL A 95 -1.60 -11.98 5.28
CA VAL A 95 -1.84 -13.05 6.23
C VAL A 95 -3.22 -12.80 6.84
N PHE A 96 -4.08 -13.79 6.74
CA PHE A 96 -5.47 -13.71 7.22
C PHE A 96 -5.64 -14.50 8.51
N PHE A 97 -6.49 -13.98 9.39
CA PHE A 97 -6.76 -14.68 10.65
C PHE A 97 -8.12 -14.33 11.25
#